data_a651213a1cda73dd7ed47ca92fc4a1d7
#
_entry.id   a651213a1cda73dd7ed47ca92fc4a1d7
#
_cell.length_a   1.000
_cell.length_b   1.000
_cell.length_c   1.000
_cell.angle_alpha   90.00
_cell.angle_beta   90.00
_cell.angle_gamma   90.00
#
_symmetry.space_group_name_H-M   'P 1'
#
loop_
_entity.id
_entity.type
_entity.pdbx_description
1 polymer ?
#
loop_
_entity_poly.entity_id
_entity_poly.type
_entity_poly.pdbx_seq_one_letter_code
_entity_poly.pdbx_strand_id
1 'polypeptide(L)'
;MKHQVSDLHALKDFALDKRVRKMLFKTDQLWSEIACYEPGQSTVMHSHPREEEAIYVLESIATMSIADENVTVPAGSIVNFPANVPHDVRNLGSERCVIMFLKVNPKILKADRDGKGA
;
A
#
# COMPACT_ATOMS: atom_id res chain seq x y z
N MET A 1 6.09 16.00 -19.11
CA MET A 1 5.12 15.15 -18.41
C MET A 1 4.21 16.00 -17.54
N LYS A 2 2.94 15.73 -17.60
CA LYS A 2 1.99 16.46 -16.77
C LYS A 2 1.94 15.85 -15.37
N HIS A 3 1.81 16.70 -14.35
CA HIS A 3 1.53 16.25 -13.00
C HIS A 3 0.10 15.73 -12.91
N GLN A 4 -0.17 14.94 -11.88
CA GLN A 4 -1.51 14.43 -11.58
C GLN A 4 -1.88 14.81 -10.16
N VAL A 5 -3.14 15.17 -9.96
CA VAL A 5 -3.70 15.44 -8.64
C VAL A 5 -4.86 14.48 -8.42
N SER A 6 -4.79 13.71 -7.35
CA SER A 6 -5.86 12.76 -7.00
C SER A 6 -6.46 13.13 -5.66
N ASP A 7 -7.79 13.21 -5.63
CA ASP A 7 -8.52 13.39 -4.38
C ASP A 7 -8.80 12.00 -3.81
N LEU A 8 -8.05 11.61 -2.78
CA LEU A 8 -8.13 10.27 -2.23
C LEU A 8 -9.51 9.99 -1.63
N HIS A 9 -10.14 10.97 -1.02
CA HIS A 9 -11.48 10.78 -0.45
C HIS A 9 -12.53 10.57 -1.52
N ALA A 10 -12.40 11.23 -2.67
CA ALA A 10 -13.33 11.06 -3.78
C ALA A 10 -13.19 9.69 -4.45
N LEU A 11 -12.03 9.05 -4.33
CA LEU A 11 -11.76 7.76 -4.97
C LEU A 11 -12.18 6.56 -4.12
N LYS A 12 -12.55 6.77 -2.86
CA LYS A 12 -12.93 5.65 -1.98
C LYS A 12 -14.09 4.87 -2.56
N ASP A 13 -14.00 3.56 -2.44
CA ASP A 13 -15.03 2.64 -2.89
C ASP A 13 -14.90 1.34 -2.11
N PHE A 14 -16.02 0.67 -1.84
CA PHE A 14 -16.01 -0.52 -1.00
C PHE A 14 -16.88 -1.60 -1.64
N ALA A 15 -16.48 -2.85 -1.42
CA ALA A 15 -17.24 -4.01 -1.86
C ALA A 15 -17.26 -5.06 -0.75
N LEU A 16 -18.36 -5.79 -0.64
CA LEU A 16 -18.51 -6.75 0.46
C LEU A 16 -17.69 -8.02 0.24
N ASP A 17 -17.38 -8.37 -1.00
CA ASP A 17 -16.70 -9.62 -1.32
C ASP A 17 -15.17 -9.52 -1.24
N LYS A 18 -14.60 -8.33 -1.40
CA LYS A 18 -13.15 -8.13 -1.34
C LYS A 18 -12.83 -6.67 -1.20
N ARG A 19 -11.60 -6.37 -0.75
CA ARG A 19 -11.11 -4.99 -0.73
C ARG A 19 -11.10 -4.41 -2.14
N VAL A 20 -11.29 -3.09 -2.23
CA VAL A 20 -11.25 -2.37 -3.49
C VAL A 20 -9.94 -1.60 -3.59
N ARG A 21 -9.25 -1.74 -4.72
CA ARG A 21 -8.03 -0.98 -5.01
C ARG A 21 -8.27 -0.06 -6.18
N LYS A 22 -7.70 1.14 -6.11
CA LYS A 22 -7.75 2.09 -7.22
C LYS A 22 -6.38 2.68 -7.46
N MET A 23 -5.97 2.69 -8.71
CA MET A 23 -4.69 3.25 -9.13
C MET A 23 -4.70 4.75 -8.93
N LEU A 24 -3.67 5.29 -8.28
CA LEU A 24 -3.42 6.73 -8.21
C LEU A 24 -2.49 7.14 -9.34
N PHE A 25 -1.33 6.53 -9.40
CA PHE A 25 -0.41 6.71 -10.53
C PHE A 25 0.58 5.56 -10.58
N LYS A 26 1.13 5.36 -11.77
CA LYS A 26 2.21 4.39 -11.97
C LYS A 26 3.14 4.96 -13.02
N THR A 27 4.34 5.31 -12.59
CA THR A 27 5.39 5.86 -13.44
C THR A 27 6.50 4.82 -13.61
N ASP A 28 7.55 5.16 -14.33
CA ASP A 28 8.70 4.26 -14.45
C ASP A 28 9.39 4.02 -13.11
N GLN A 29 9.23 4.92 -12.14
CA GLN A 29 9.92 4.84 -10.86
C GLN A 29 9.01 4.49 -9.69
N LEU A 30 7.76 4.96 -9.71
CA LEU A 30 6.86 4.87 -8.58
C LEU A 30 5.52 4.24 -8.97
N TRP A 31 4.90 3.62 -7.98
CA TRP A 31 3.56 3.03 -8.11
C TRP A 31 2.79 3.31 -6.83
N SER A 32 1.59 3.89 -6.97
CA SER A 32 0.75 4.21 -5.82
C SER A 32 -0.70 3.84 -6.09
N GLU A 33 -1.36 3.29 -5.07
CA GLU A 33 -2.77 2.93 -5.09
C GLU A 33 -3.41 3.26 -3.74
N ILE A 34 -4.72 3.50 -3.78
CA ILE A 34 -5.55 3.53 -2.58
C ILE A 34 -6.21 2.15 -2.45
N ALA A 35 -6.35 1.67 -1.23
CA ALA A 35 -7.03 0.41 -0.94
C ALA A 35 -8.05 0.63 0.16
N CYS A 36 -9.25 0.11 -0.06
CA CYS A 36 -10.41 0.32 0.80
C CYS A 36 -10.91 -1.03 1.31
N TYR A 37 -11.04 -1.14 2.63
CA TYR A 37 -11.35 -2.40 3.31
C TYR A 37 -12.63 -2.27 4.12
N GLU A 38 -13.58 -3.16 3.87
CA GLU A 38 -14.67 -3.40 4.82
C GLU A 38 -14.10 -4.16 6.03
N PRO A 39 -14.79 -4.14 7.17
CA PRO A 39 -14.35 -4.95 8.32
C PRO A 39 -14.11 -6.40 7.94
N GLY A 40 -12.99 -6.96 8.38
CA GLY A 40 -12.61 -8.34 8.11
C GLY A 40 -11.81 -8.56 6.83
N GLN A 41 -11.70 -7.57 5.98
CA GLN A 41 -10.93 -7.71 4.73
C GLN A 41 -9.44 -7.46 4.98
N SER A 42 -8.62 -8.07 4.14
CA SER A 42 -7.17 -8.00 4.30
C SER A 42 -6.45 -8.13 2.97
N THR A 43 -5.18 -7.72 2.99
CA THR A 43 -4.21 -8.03 1.95
C THR A 43 -3.50 -9.31 2.34
N VAL A 44 -3.21 -10.18 1.37
CA VAL A 44 -2.44 -11.40 1.62
C VAL A 44 -1.01 -11.04 2.03
N MET A 45 -0.45 -11.78 2.98
CA MET A 45 0.94 -11.63 3.39
C MET A 45 1.86 -11.77 2.18
N HIS A 46 2.77 -10.82 2.01
CA HIS A 46 3.69 -10.84 0.88
C HIS A 46 4.98 -10.08 1.25
N SER A 47 5.99 -10.23 0.41
CA SER A 47 7.23 -9.46 0.51
C SER A 47 7.71 -9.11 -0.88
N HIS A 48 8.50 -8.04 -0.96
CA HIS A 48 9.12 -7.60 -2.20
C HIS A 48 10.63 -7.69 -2.05
N PRO A 49 11.33 -8.45 -2.92
CA PRO A 49 12.76 -8.71 -2.71
C PRO A 49 13.63 -7.46 -2.64
N ARG A 50 13.27 -6.40 -3.34
CA ARG A 50 14.13 -5.22 -3.44
C ARG A 50 13.37 -3.89 -3.28
N GLU A 51 12.05 -3.92 -3.28
CA GLU A 51 11.26 -2.69 -3.23
C GLU A 51 10.93 -2.32 -1.79
N GLU A 52 11.23 -1.09 -1.42
CA GLU A 52 10.64 -0.51 -0.22
C GLU A 52 9.22 -0.06 -0.52
N GLU A 53 8.40 -0.05 0.52
CA GLU A 53 7.03 0.38 0.43
C GLU A 53 6.68 1.24 1.64
N ALA A 54 5.90 2.29 1.42
CA ALA A 54 5.32 3.08 2.49
C ALA A 54 3.81 2.97 2.43
N ILE A 55 3.17 2.80 3.57
CA ILE A 55 1.71 2.76 3.69
C ILE A 55 1.26 3.82 4.66
N TYR A 56 0.38 4.69 4.19
CA TYR A 56 -0.26 5.75 4.97
C TYR A 56 -1.71 5.35 5.22
N VAL A 57 -2.16 5.44 6.47
CA VAL A 57 -3.54 5.15 6.83
C VAL A 57 -4.36 6.43 6.74
N LEU A 58 -5.35 6.42 5.85
CA LEU A 58 -6.19 7.59 5.57
C LEU A 58 -7.40 7.63 6.49
N GLU A 59 -8.02 6.49 6.77
CA GLU A 59 -9.21 6.38 7.62
C GLU A 59 -9.15 5.17 8.51
N SER A 60 -9.67 5.31 9.73
CA SER A 60 -9.79 4.27 10.74
C SER A 60 -8.43 3.75 11.19
N ILE A 61 -8.35 2.46 11.47
CA ILE A 61 -7.18 1.82 12.03
C ILE A 61 -6.89 0.57 11.22
N ALA A 62 -5.66 0.45 10.75
CA ALA A 62 -5.19 -0.76 10.09
C ALA A 62 -4.32 -1.56 11.06
N THR A 63 -4.46 -2.88 11.03
CA THR A 63 -3.55 -3.78 11.74
C THR A 63 -2.62 -4.38 10.69
N MET A 64 -1.33 -4.26 10.91
CA MET A 64 -0.32 -4.72 9.95
C MET A 64 0.58 -5.75 10.62
N SER A 65 0.77 -6.90 9.94
CA SER A 65 1.85 -7.82 10.30
C SER A 65 3.10 -7.34 9.58
N ILE A 66 4.17 -7.15 10.34
CA ILE A 66 5.48 -6.77 9.79
C ILE A 66 6.49 -7.74 10.39
N ALA A 67 7.06 -8.62 9.54
CA ALA A 67 7.83 -9.76 10.00
C ALA A 67 6.98 -10.57 11.00
N ASP A 68 7.40 -10.67 12.25
CA ASP A 68 6.70 -11.44 13.28
C ASP A 68 5.85 -10.57 14.21
N GLU A 69 5.75 -9.28 13.93
CA GLU A 69 5.05 -8.34 14.82
C GLU A 69 3.75 -7.86 14.22
N ASN A 70 2.74 -7.68 15.08
CA ASN A 70 1.49 -7.02 14.73
C ASN A 70 1.54 -5.58 15.21
N VAL A 71 1.29 -4.65 14.31
CA VAL A 71 1.35 -3.22 14.59
C VAL A 71 -0.01 -2.61 14.29
N THR A 72 -0.52 -1.82 15.20
CA THR A 72 -1.76 -1.06 15.00
C THR A 72 -1.41 0.34 14.52
N VAL A 73 -1.95 0.72 13.36
CA VAL A 73 -1.62 1.98 12.70
C VAL A 73 -2.90 2.80 12.52
N PRO A 74 -3.06 3.89 13.28
CA PRO A 74 -4.25 4.73 13.17
C PRO A 74 -4.17 5.70 11.99
N ALA A 75 -5.32 6.24 11.62
CA ALA A 75 -5.40 7.26 10.58
C ALA A 75 -4.44 8.42 10.86
N GLY A 76 -3.80 8.90 9.80
CA GLY A 76 -2.81 9.96 9.91
C GLY A 76 -1.39 9.46 10.14
N SER A 77 -1.19 8.15 10.25
CA SER A 77 0.14 7.55 10.47
C SER A 77 0.64 6.88 9.20
N ILE A 78 1.95 6.81 9.07
CA ILE A 78 2.62 6.17 7.94
C ILE A 78 3.61 5.14 8.45
N VAL A 79 3.71 4.01 7.73
CA VAL A 79 4.65 2.94 8.03
C VAL A 79 5.55 2.72 6.83
N ASN A 80 6.83 2.57 7.07
CA ASN A 80 7.79 2.18 6.04
C ASN A 80 8.11 0.70 6.19
N PHE A 81 8.00 -0.05 5.10
CA PHE A 81 8.37 -1.46 5.04
C PHE A 81 9.69 -1.59 4.29
N PRO A 82 10.76 -2.06 4.96
CA PRO A 82 12.00 -2.36 4.25
C PRO A 82 11.78 -3.45 3.19
N ALA A 83 12.64 -3.46 2.19
CA ALA A 83 12.63 -4.53 1.19
C ALA A 83 12.80 -5.89 1.86
N ASN A 84 12.18 -6.91 1.28
CA ASN A 84 12.29 -8.30 1.70
C ASN A 84 11.76 -8.61 3.11
N VAL A 85 10.88 -7.75 3.63
CA VAL A 85 10.22 -8.00 4.92
C VAL A 85 8.77 -8.40 4.63
N PRO A 86 8.34 -9.60 5.06
CA PRO A 86 6.95 -10.03 4.88
C PRO A 86 5.99 -9.10 5.64
N HIS A 87 4.92 -8.72 4.99
CA HIS A 87 3.92 -7.85 5.61
C HIS A 87 2.54 -8.08 5.02
N ASP A 88 1.52 -7.67 5.77
CA ASP A 88 0.14 -7.62 5.31
C ASP A 88 -0.57 -6.42 5.94
N VAL A 89 -1.79 -6.15 5.44
CA VAL A 89 -2.67 -5.12 5.99
C VAL A 89 -4.02 -5.78 6.23
N ARG A 90 -4.57 -5.59 7.42
CA ARG A 90 -5.86 -6.17 7.81
C ARG A 90 -6.74 -5.11 8.45
N ASN A 91 -8.03 -5.17 8.15
CA ASN A 91 -9.03 -4.38 8.86
C ASN A 91 -9.70 -5.27 9.90
N LEU A 92 -9.21 -5.23 11.12
CA LEU A 92 -9.76 -5.98 12.24
C LEU A 92 -10.76 -5.18 13.06
N GLY A 93 -11.03 -3.93 12.67
CA GLY A 93 -11.98 -3.07 13.36
C GLY A 93 -13.41 -3.26 12.89
N SER A 94 -14.30 -2.45 13.43
CA SER A 94 -15.72 -2.46 13.09
C SER A 94 -16.12 -1.42 12.05
N GLU A 95 -15.17 -0.59 11.61
CA GLU A 95 -15.40 0.48 10.65
C GLU A 95 -14.60 0.24 9.39
N ARG A 96 -14.98 0.90 8.30
CA ARG A 96 -14.24 0.87 7.04
C ARG A 96 -12.86 1.48 7.24
N CYS A 97 -11.86 0.89 6.60
CA CYS A 97 -10.48 1.35 6.68
C CYS A 97 -9.97 1.67 5.28
N VAL A 98 -9.23 2.76 5.16
CA VAL A 98 -8.67 3.20 3.88
C VAL A 98 -7.19 3.47 4.08
N ILE A 99 -6.38 2.89 3.20
CA ILE A 99 -4.94 3.12 3.17
C ILE A 99 -4.51 3.58 1.78
N MET A 100 -3.32 4.17 1.72
CA MET A 100 -2.66 4.48 0.46
C MET A 100 -1.25 3.92 0.54
N PHE A 101 -0.82 3.19 -0.48
CA PHE A 101 0.57 2.75 -0.54
C PHE A 101 1.34 3.50 -1.61
N LEU A 102 2.64 3.59 -1.39
CA LEU A 102 3.60 4.13 -2.33
C LEU A 102 4.80 3.21 -2.33
N LYS A 103 5.18 2.71 -3.49
CA LYS A 103 6.34 1.84 -3.60
C LYS A 103 7.11 2.11 -4.88
N VAL A 104 8.35 1.61 -4.89
CA VAL A 104 9.19 1.66 -6.08
C VAL A 104 8.59 0.73 -7.14
N ASN A 105 8.54 1.19 -8.38
CA ASN A 105 8.11 0.34 -9.48
C ASN A 105 9.20 -0.69 -9.76
N PRO A 106 8.87 -2.00 -9.75
CA PRO A 106 9.86 -3.05 -10.01
C PRO A 106 10.62 -2.89 -11.32
N LYS A 107 10.06 -2.17 -12.27
CA LYS A 107 10.68 -1.94 -13.56
C LYS A 107 12.04 -1.24 -13.44
N ILE A 108 12.16 -0.26 -12.54
CA ILE A 108 13.44 0.45 -12.36
C ILE A 108 14.48 -0.47 -11.72
N LEU A 109 14.07 -1.33 -10.80
CA LEU A 109 14.96 -2.28 -10.16
C LEU A 109 15.45 -3.33 -11.15
N LYS A 110 14.62 -3.72 -12.08
CA LYS A 110 15.01 -4.64 -13.15
C LYS A 110 16.08 -4.01 -14.04
N ALA A 111 15.90 -2.76 -14.44
CA ALA A 111 16.86 -2.05 -15.27
C ALA A 111 18.22 -1.92 -14.57
N ASP A 112 18.21 -1.60 -13.28
CA ASP A 112 19.43 -1.50 -12.49
C ASP A 112 20.13 -2.85 -12.35
N ARG A 113 19.36 -3.90 -12.07
CA ARG A 113 19.89 -5.27 -11.97
C ARG A 113 20.55 -5.73 -13.27
N ASP A 114 20.03 -5.30 -14.41
CA ASP A 114 20.57 -5.65 -15.72
C ASP A 114 21.71 -4.72 -16.12
N GLY A 115 22.14 -3.82 -15.24
CA GLY A 115 23.23 -2.90 -15.49
C GLY A 115 22.86 -1.73 -16.40
N LYS A 116 21.58 -1.42 -16.52
CA LYS A 116 21.07 -0.38 -17.40
C LYS A 116 20.57 0.85 -16.66
N GLY A 117 20.31 0.70 -15.36
CA GLY A 117 19.88 1.81 -14.55
C GLY A 117 21.09 2.41 -13.85
N ALA A 118 21.37 3.53 -13.81
CA ALA A 118 22.52 4.05 -13.10
C ALA A 118 22.33 5.51 -12.72
#